data_ed916f85935232ccc5d3df23a06c45d6
#
_entry.id   ed916f85935232ccc5d3df23a06c45d6
#
_cell.length_a   1.000
_cell.length_b   1.000
_cell.length_c   1.000
_cell.angle_alpha   90.00
_cell.angle_beta   90.00
_cell.angle_gamma   90.00
#
_symmetry.space_group_name_H-M   'P 1'
#
loop_
_entity.id
_entity.type
_entity.pdbx_description
1 polymer ?
#
loop_
_entity_poly.entity_id
_entity_poly.type
_entity_poly.pdbx_seq_one_letter_code
_entity_poly.pdbx_strand_id
1 'polypeptide(L)'
;IGVNTLIISPSGGSIGIGFAVPSKTVVGVVDSLRQFGELRRGWLGVRIQQVTDEIAESLNIKPARGALIAGVEDKGPAKPAGIEPGDVVIKFDGKDIREPKDLSRVVADTAVGKAVDVVIIRKGEEQTKQVTLGRLEDGDKAVQASSKTQPEAEKPATQKALGLDLAGLSKDLRTRYKIKDSVKGVVITNVDSSSDAAEKRLSAGEVIVEVAQEAVTNAADVKKRVEQLKKDGKKSILLLVSNADGELRFVALSVQ
;
A
#
# COMPACT_ATOMS: atom_id res chain seq x y z
N ILE A 1 19.11 15.79 25.61
CA ILE A 1 19.37 17.12 25.08
C ILE A 1 19.12 17.06 23.58
N GLY A 2 18.79 18.20 22.96
CA GLY A 2 18.40 18.28 21.55
C GLY A 2 18.74 19.62 20.94
N VAL A 3 18.37 19.78 19.65
CA VAL A 3 18.52 21.03 18.90
C VAL A 3 17.16 21.72 18.84
N ASN A 4 17.06 22.94 19.33
CA ASN A 4 15.84 23.74 19.32
C ASN A 4 15.40 24.00 17.88
N THR A 5 14.12 23.77 17.57
CA THR A 5 13.60 23.83 16.19
C THR A 5 12.46 24.82 16.01
N LEU A 6 11.52 24.86 16.94
CA LEU A 6 10.37 25.76 16.84
C LEU A 6 9.79 26.08 18.22
N ILE A 7 8.99 27.14 18.30
CA ILE A 7 8.18 27.48 19.46
C ILE A 7 6.71 27.60 19.07
N ILE A 8 5.83 27.42 20.04
CA ILE A 8 4.41 27.79 19.86
C ILE A 8 4.27 29.25 20.20
N SER A 9 3.77 30.05 19.27
CA SER A 9 3.64 31.51 19.41
C SER A 9 2.36 32.01 18.71
N PRO A 10 1.22 32.02 19.38
CA PRO A 10 -0.03 32.52 18.80
C PRO A 10 -0.03 34.03 18.52
N SER A 11 0.77 34.80 19.24
CA SER A 11 0.81 36.26 19.18
C SER A 11 2.17 36.86 18.77
N GLY A 12 3.13 36.04 18.32
CA GLY A 12 4.50 36.43 18.00
C GLY A 12 5.44 36.49 19.21
N GLY A 13 4.93 36.42 20.44
CA GLY A 13 5.72 36.33 21.67
C GLY A 13 5.89 34.88 22.16
N SER A 14 6.90 34.61 23.00
CA SER A 14 7.10 33.28 23.59
C SER A 14 6.10 33.06 24.73
N ILE A 15 5.40 31.90 24.65
CA ILE A 15 4.53 31.41 25.72
C ILE A 15 5.20 30.34 26.60
N GLY A 16 6.51 30.16 26.46
CA GLY A 16 7.29 29.20 27.24
C GLY A 16 7.25 27.77 26.72
N ILE A 17 6.66 27.52 25.54
CA ILE A 17 6.61 26.20 24.93
C ILE A 17 7.48 26.17 23.67
N GLY A 18 8.47 25.30 23.69
CA GLY A 18 9.37 25.09 22.55
C GLY A 18 9.61 23.58 22.30
N PHE A 19 10.06 23.27 21.12
CA PHE A 19 10.37 21.91 20.69
C PHE A 19 11.83 21.79 20.29
N ALA A 20 12.40 20.65 20.59
CA ALA A 20 13.76 20.30 20.18
C ALA A 20 13.80 18.92 19.52
N VAL A 21 14.59 18.78 18.48
CA VAL A 21 14.89 17.46 17.90
C VAL A 21 15.87 16.75 18.82
N PRO A 22 15.59 15.50 19.26
CA PRO A 22 16.50 14.74 20.12
C PRO A 22 17.89 14.58 19.50
N SER A 23 18.95 14.67 20.32
CA SER A 23 20.33 14.56 19.85
C SER A 23 20.62 13.25 19.11
N LYS A 24 19.98 12.13 19.49
CA LYS A 24 20.10 10.85 18.77
C LYS A 24 19.69 10.95 17.30
N THR A 25 18.64 11.72 16.99
CA THR A 25 18.20 11.96 15.62
C THR A 25 19.16 12.91 14.89
N VAL A 26 19.65 13.93 15.61
CA VAL A 26 20.56 14.92 15.03
C VAL A 26 21.91 14.31 14.64
N VAL A 27 22.47 13.42 15.47
CA VAL A 27 23.78 12.79 15.21
C VAL A 27 23.78 12.08 13.85
N GLY A 28 22.79 11.25 13.55
CA GLY A 28 22.71 10.54 12.27
C GLY A 28 22.63 11.48 11.06
N VAL A 29 21.90 12.60 11.21
CA VAL A 29 21.80 13.61 10.15
C VAL A 29 23.15 14.34 9.96
N VAL A 30 23.80 14.76 11.05
CA VAL A 30 25.09 15.44 11.01
C VAL A 30 26.18 14.54 10.42
N ASP A 31 26.23 13.29 10.81
CA ASP A 31 27.19 12.32 10.28
C ASP A 31 27.00 12.10 8.78
N SER A 32 25.74 12.00 8.32
CA SER A 32 25.42 11.91 6.88
C SER A 32 25.88 13.17 6.13
N LEU A 33 25.61 14.36 6.65
CA LEU A 33 26.04 15.63 6.07
C LEU A 33 27.56 15.78 6.06
N ARG A 34 28.26 15.37 7.11
CA ARG A 34 29.74 15.42 7.16
C ARG A 34 30.39 14.46 6.18
N GLN A 35 29.81 13.27 6.01
CA GLN A 35 30.39 12.22 5.17
C GLN A 35 30.06 12.42 3.69
N PHE A 36 28.85 12.85 3.37
CA PHE A 36 28.31 12.87 2.01
C PHE A 36 27.93 14.26 1.49
N GLY A 37 27.94 15.29 2.34
CA GLY A 37 27.45 16.64 1.99
C GLY A 37 25.91 16.72 1.86
N GLU A 38 25.20 15.62 2.07
CA GLU A 38 23.75 15.50 1.89
C GLU A 38 23.18 14.45 2.85
N LEU A 39 21.85 14.55 3.12
CA LEU A 39 21.15 13.53 3.89
C LEU A 39 20.80 12.36 2.99
N ARG A 40 21.30 11.17 3.29
CA ARG A 40 20.99 9.93 2.57
C ARG A 40 20.07 9.07 3.43
N ARG A 41 18.87 8.86 2.95
CA ARG A 41 17.87 7.99 3.60
C ARG A 41 17.71 6.71 2.83
N GLY A 42 17.65 5.58 3.55
CA GLY A 42 17.30 4.32 2.96
C GLY A 42 15.90 4.37 2.34
N TRP A 43 15.73 3.66 1.26
CA TRP A 43 14.48 3.58 0.52
C TRP A 43 14.21 2.15 0.07
N LEU A 44 12.97 1.70 0.27
CA LEU A 44 12.52 0.35 -0.06
C LEU A 44 11.72 0.28 -1.38
N GLY A 45 11.13 1.40 -1.79
CA GLY A 45 10.31 1.46 -3.01
C GLY A 45 8.96 0.76 -2.86
N VAL A 46 8.29 0.98 -1.72
CA VAL A 46 6.98 0.40 -1.43
C VAL A 46 6.01 1.44 -0.90
N ARG A 47 4.72 1.26 -1.20
CA ARG A 47 3.62 1.93 -0.52
C ARG A 47 3.09 1.02 0.57
N ILE A 48 2.90 1.57 1.75
CA ILE A 48 2.51 0.81 2.94
C ILE A 48 1.15 1.27 3.46
N GLN A 49 0.43 0.34 4.05
CA GLN A 49 -0.88 0.55 4.65
C GLN A 49 -0.94 -0.13 6.02
N GLN A 50 -1.75 0.41 6.92
CA GLN A 50 -1.98 -0.17 8.24
C GLN A 50 -2.75 -1.48 8.14
N VAL A 51 -2.35 -2.47 8.92
CA VAL A 51 -3.07 -3.72 9.11
C VAL A 51 -4.16 -3.50 10.15
N THR A 52 -5.41 -3.31 9.69
CA THR A 52 -6.58 -3.26 10.58
C THR A 52 -6.97 -4.67 11.02
N ASP A 53 -7.81 -4.80 12.06
CA ASP A 53 -8.27 -6.10 12.53
C ASP A 53 -8.98 -6.89 11.44
N GLU A 54 -9.77 -6.23 10.58
CA GLU A 54 -10.47 -6.83 9.45
C GLU A 54 -9.49 -7.37 8.37
N ILE A 55 -8.43 -6.59 8.07
CA ILE A 55 -7.37 -7.00 7.16
C ILE A 55 -6.60 -8.18 7.76
N ALA A 56 -6.26 -8.10 9.04
CA ALA A 56 -5.55 -9.15 9.75
C ALA A 56 -6.35 -10.47 9.77
N GLU A 57 -7.67 -10.40 9.99
CA GLU A 57 -8.57 -11.56 9.93
C GLU A 57 -8.58 -12.16 8.52
N SER A 58 -8.69 -11.32 7.48
CA SER A 58 -8.68 -11.76 6.07
C SER A 58 -7.37 -12.47 5.69
N LEU A 59 -6.24 -12.02 6.25
CA LEU A 59 -4.90 -12.55 6.00
C LEU A 59 -4.47 -13.65 6.99
N ASN A 60 -5.33 -14.02 7.95
CA ASN A 60 -5.06 -14.96 9.05
C ASN A 60 -3.86 -14.53 9.93
N ILE A 61 -3.67 -13.23 10.15
CA ILE A 61 -2.61 -12.65 10.98
C ILE A 61 -3.18 -12.37 12.37
N LYS A 62 -2.63 -12.97 13.41
CA LYS A 62 -3.03 -12.72 14.81
C LYS A 62 -1.78 -12.54 15.68
N PRO A 63 -1.72 -11.44 16.47
CA PRO A 63 -2.59 -10.25 16.45
C PRO A 63 -2.37 -9.40 15.19
N ALA A 64 -3.27 -8.40 14.95
CA ALA A 64 -3.08 -7.40 13.88
C ALA A 64 -1.78 -6.64 14.13
N ARG A 65 -0.81 -6.76 13.23
CA ARG A 65 0.52 -6.13 13.33
C ARG A 65 1.19 -6.05 11.98
N GLY A 66 2.21 -5.22 11.89
CA GLY A 66 3.04 -5.09 10.72
C GLY A 66 2.63 -3.95 9.80
N ALA A 67 3.28 -3.89 8.65
CA ALA A 67 3.02 -2.95 7.58
C ALA A 67 2.60 -3.72 6.32
N LEU A 68 1.36 -3.52 5.87
CA LEU A 68 0.84 -4.13 4.64
C LEU A 68 1.43 -3.39 3.44
N ILE A 69 2.01 -4.11 2.50
CA ILE A 69 2.51 -3.58 1.24
C ILE A 69 1.32 -3.38 0.29
N ALA A 70 0.90 -2.14 0.10
CA ALA A 70 -0.18 -1.79 -0.81
C ALA A 70 0.31 -1.66 -2.26
N GLY A 71 1.60 -1.41 -2.47
CA GLY A 71 2.19 -1.32 -3.81
C GLY A 71 3.70 -1.40 -3.77
N VAL A 72 4.30 -1.82 -4.87
CA VAL A 72 5.75 -1.92 -5.07
C VAL A 72 6.11 -1.12 -6.32
N GLU A 73 7.10 -0.26 -6.21
CA GLU A 73 7.57 0.55 -7.32
C GLU A 73 8.44 -0.28 -8.27
N ASP A 74 8.20 -0.16 -9.58
CA ASP A 74 8.87 -0.97 -10.59
C ASP A 74 10.39 -0.87 -10.56
N LYS A 75 10.92 0.30 -10.23
CA LYS A 75 12.35 0.57 -10.10
C LYS A 75 12.86 0.52 -8.66
N GLY A 76 11.98 0.16 -7.72
CA GLY A 76 12.31 0.09 -6.31
C GLY A 76 13.07 -1.17 -5.91
N PRO A 77 13.87 -1.11 -4.82
CA PRO A 77 14.63 -2.23 -4.30
C PRO A 77 13.78 -3.44 -3.89
N ALA A 78 12.55 -3.23 -3.47
CA ALA A 78 11.64 -4.29 -3.06
C ALA A 78 11.25 -5.23 -4.20
N LYS A 79 11.16 -4.73 -5.43
CA LYS A 79 10.73 -5.53 -6.60
C LYS A 79 11.69 -6.66 -6.94
N PRO A 80 13.00 -6.43 -7.15
CA PRO A 80 13.95 -7.50 -7.43
C PRO A 80 14.12 -8.47 -6.25
N ALA A 81 13.83 -8.03 -5.01
CA ALA A 81 13.83 -8.88 -3.83
C ALA A 81 12.58 -9.79 -3.75
N GLY A 82 11.62 -9.64 -4.66
CA GLY A 82 10.40 -10.44 -4.70
C GLY A 82 9.38 -10.08 -3.62
N ILE A 83 9.38 -8.83 -3.15
CA ILE A 83 8.29 -8.27 -2.33
C ILE A 83 7.15 -7.89 -3.27
N GLU A 84 5.92 -8.20 -2.89
CA GLU A 84 4.72 -8.02 -3.71
C GLU A 84 3.62 -7.31 -2.92
N PRO A 85 2.66 -6.67 -3.60
CA PRO A 85 1.45 -6.18 -2.93
C PRO A 85 0.73 -7.33 -2.21
N GLY A 86 0.22 -7.07 -1.00
CA GLY A 86 -0.39 -8.08 -0.14
C GLY A 86 0.55 -8.72 0.87
N ASP A 87 1.85 -8.50 0.77
CA ASP A 87 2.79 -8.90 1.82
C ASP A 87 2.61 -8.05 3.06
N VAL A 88 2.75 -8.64 4.24
CA VAL A 88 2.79 -7.90 5.50
C VAL A 88 4.18 -8.00 6.10
N VAL A 89 4.89 -6.89 6.17
CA VAL A 89 6.22 -6.82 6.80
C VAL A 89 6.05 -6.86 8.32
N ILE A 90 6.65 -7.87 8.97
CA ILE A 90 6.61 -8.05 10.43
C ILE A 90 7.96 -7.85 11.10
N LYS A 91 9.08 -8.01 10.35
CA LYS A 91 10.44 -7.69 10.82
C LYS A 91 11.26 -7.07 9.70
N PHE A 92 12.16 -6.16 10.06
CA PHE A 92 13.11 -5.53 9.17
C PHE A 92 14.46 -5.38 9.86
N ASP A 93 15.51 -5.97 9.30
CA ASP A 93 16.88 -5.98 9.87
C ASP A 93 16.88 -6.43 11.35
N GLY A 94 16.13 -7.50 11.67
CA GLY A 94 15.96 -8.04 13.02
C GLY A 94 15.06 -7.26 13.97
N LYS A 95 14.55 -6.09 13.57
CA LYS A 95 13.64 -5.25 14.36
C LYS A 95 12.19 -5.59 14.06
N ASP A 96 11.37 -5.75 15.10
CA ASP A 96 9.94 -5.99 14.96
C ASP A 96 9.22 -4.75 14.40
N ILE A 97 8.34 -4.96 13.43
CA ILE A 97 7.47 -3.96 12.83
C ILE A 97 6.05 -4.21 13.33
N ARG A 98 5.52 -3.27 14.09
CA ARG A 98 4.17 -3.34 14.66
C ARG A 98 3.17 -2.52 13.85
N GLU A 99 3.61 -1.38 13.31
CA GLU A 99 2.82 -0.45 12.51
C GLU A 99 3.64 0.12 11.34
N PRO A 100 3.01 0.70 10.32
CA PRO A 100 3.70 1.27 9.14
C PRO A 100 4.78 2.29 9.49
N LYS A 101 4.57 3.09 10.54
CA LYS A 101 5.56 4.09 10.99
C LYS A 101 6.87 3.47 11.43
N ASP A 102 6.83 2.28 12.04
CA ASP A 102 8.03 1.57 12.44
C ASP A 102 8.87 1.20 11.22
N LEU A 103 8.21 0.65 10.17
CA LEU A 103 8.89 0.31 8.92
C LEU A 103 9.51 1.55 8.28
N SER A 104 8.74 2.63 8.13
CA SER A 104 9.24 3.88 7.53
C SER A 104 10.47 4.42 8.26
N ARG A 105 10.44 4.40 9.61
CA ARG A 105 11.55 4.87 10.46
C ARG A 105 12.77 3.98 10.28
N VAL A 106 12.62 2.66 10.43
CA VAL A 106 13.75 1.73 10.36
C VAL A 106 14.39 1.73 8.99
N VAL A 107 13.61 1.80 7.91
CA VAL A 107 14.11 1.92 6.54
C VAL A 107 14.90 3.21 6.36
N ALA A 108 14.35 4.36 6.81
CA ALA A 108 15.02 5.66 6.68
C ALA A 108 16.32 5.74 7.48
N ASP A 109 16.39 5.07 8.65
CA ASP A 109 17.56 5.02 9.53
C ASP A 109 18.62 4.01 9.07
N THR A 110 18.30 3.16 8.09
CA THR A 110 19.22 2.14 7.57
C THR A 110 20.04 2.70 6.40
N ALA A 111 21.33 2.41 6.40
CA ALA A 111 22.25 2.92 5.38
C ALA A 111 21.84 2.49 3.97
N VAL A 112 21.96 3.41 3.01
CA VAL A 112 21.79 3.13 1.58
C VAL A 112 22.83 2.09 1.14
N GLY A 113 22.40 1.12 0.33
CA GLY A 113 23.26 0.01 -0.15
C GLY A 113 23.42 -1.14 0.85
N LYS A 114 22.89 -1.02 2.07
CA LYS A 114 22.90 -2.13 3.03
C LYS A 114 21.91 -3.22 2.58
N ALA A 115 22.38 -4.47 2.52
CA ALA A 115 21.51 -5.64 2.39
C ALA A 115 20.92 -5.98 3.77
N VAL A 116 19.62 -6.15 3.85
CA VAL A 116 18.88 -6.42 5.08
C VAL A 116 17.89 -7.56 4.85
N ASP A 117 17.63 -8.31 5.92
CA ASP A 117 16.60 -9.34 5.92
C ASP A 117 15.25 -8.71 6.30
N VAL A 118 14.25 -8.96 5.46
CA VAL A 118 12.86 -8.53 5.65
C VAL A 118 11.99 -9.76 5.80
N VAL A 119 11.37 -9.92 6.96
CA VAL A 119 10.42 -11.02 7.20
C VAL A 119 9.02 -10.52 6.87
N ILE A 120 8.40 -11.21 5.93
CA ILE A 120 7.03 -10.93 5.46
C ILE A 120 6.10 -12.10 5.77
N ILE A 121 4.82 -11.80 5.90
CA ILE A 121 3.75 -12.81 5.84
C ILE A 121 3.09 -12.69 4.47
N ARG A 122 3.08 -13.79 3.71
CA ARG A 122 2.42 -13.93 2.41
C ARG A 122 1.48 -15.13 2.46
N LYS A 123 0.18 -14.91 2.23
CA LYS A 123 -0.84 -16.00 2.27
C LYS A 123 -0.83 -16.81 3.57
N GLY A 124 -0.52 -16.16 4.70
CA GLY A 124 -0.44 -16.81 6.02
C GLY A 124 0.88 -17.48 6.35
N GLU A 125 1.86 -17.48 5.45
CA GLU A 125 3.20 -18.09 5.66
C GLU A 125 4.25 -17.00 5.84
N GLU A 126 5.16 -17.21 6.81
CA GLU A 126 6.32 -16.33 7.01
C GLU A 126 7.41 -16.66 5.99
N GLN A 127 7.93 -15.63 5.33
CA GLN A 127 9.04 -15.73 4.39
C GLN A 127 10.06 -14.64 4.68
N THR A 128 11.35 -14.97 4.54
CA THR A 128 12.42 -13.98 4.62
C THR A 128 12.89 -13.60 3.23
N LYS A 129 12.94 -12.30 2.95
CA LYS A 129 13.45 -11.71 1.71
C LYS A 129 14.66 -10.86 2.03
N GLN A 130 15.72 -10.99 1.24
CA GLN A 130 16.88 -10.11 1.35
C GLN A 130 16.74 -8.94 0.39
N VAL A 131 16.83 -7.72 0.90
CA VAL A 131 16.67 -6.47 0.14
C VAL A 131 17.88 -5.59 0.33
N THR A 132 18.46 -5.09 -0.76
CA THR A 132 19.49 -4.05 -0.71
C THR A 132 18.81 -2.69 -0.85
N LEU A 133 18.89 -1.84 0.18
CA LEU A 133 18.21 -0.56 0.18
C LEU A 133 18.74 0.40 -0.89
N GLY A 134 17.82 1.07 -1.57
CA GLY A 134 18.11 2.17 -2.47
C GLY A 134 18.19 3.51 -1.72
N ARG A 135 18.40 4.57 -2.49
CA ARG A 135 18.38 5.94 -2.02
C ARG A 135 17.02 6.57 -2.34
N LEU A 136 16.42 7.26 -1.37
CA LEU A 136 15.09 7.85 -1.52
C LEU A 136 15.03 8.86 -2.68
N GLU A 137 16.05 9.67 -2.85
CA GLU A 137 16.13 10.71 -3.89
C GLU A 137 16.20 10.13 -5.33
N ASP A 138 16.59 8.86 -5.47
CA ASP A 138 16.59 8.17 -6.76
C ASP A 138 15.19 7.63 -7.11
N GLY A 139 14.34 7.37 -6.09
CA GLY A 139 12.93 6.99 -6.25
C GLY A 139 12.08 8.10 -6.83
N ASP A 140 12.20 9.32 -6.33
CA ASP A 140 11.42 10.47 -6.79
C ASP A 140 11.62 10.80 -8.28
N LYS A 141 12.76 10.46 -8.85
CA LYS A 141 13.05 10.63 -10.29
C LYS A 141 12.42 9.55 -11.18
N ALA A 142 12.03 8.41 -10.60
CA ALA A 142 11.54 7.24 -11.34
C ALA A 142 10.03 7.27 -11.63
N VAL A 143 9.25 8.09 -10.92
CA VAL A 143 7.78 8.14 -11.00
C VAL A 143 7.26 8.74 -12.31
N GLN A 144 8.11 9.42 -13.12
CA GLN A 144 7.67 10.16 -14.31
C GLN A 144 7.70 9.39 -15.64
N ALA A 145 8.07 8.11 -15.68
CA ALA A 145 8.22 7.39 -16.93
C ALA A 145 7.71 5.96 -16.90
N SER A 146 6.41 5.73 -17.08
CA SER A 146 5.95 4.42 -17.58
C SER A 146 4.50 4.51 -18.08
N SER A 147 4.33 4.56 -19.39
CA SER A 147 3.08 4.20 -20.08
C SER A 147 3.40 3.45 -21.35
N LYS A 148 2.96 2.21 -21.47
CA LYS A 148 2.41 1.55 -22.67
C LYS A 148 2.40 0.04 -22.56
N THR A 149 1.21 -0.57 -22.64
CA THR A 149 0.86 -1.62 -23.62
C THR A 149 -0.55 -2.15 -23.34
N GLN A 150 -1.40 -2.18 -24.36
CA GLN A 150 -2.79 -2.68 -24.33
C GLN A 150 -2.86 -4.19 -24.51
N PRO A 151 -3.95 -4.80 -24.03
CA PRO A 151 -4.82 -5.58 -24.94
C PRO A 151 -6.34 -5.34 -24.75
N GLU A 152 -7.07 -5.84 -25.69
CA GLU A 152 -8.36 -5.65 -26.27
C GLU A 152 -9.59 -5.95 -25.38
N ALA A 153 -10.75 -5.34 -25.72
CA ALA A 153 -11.95 -5.26 -24.91
C ALA A 153 -13.04 -6.24 -25.34
N GLU A 154 -13.70 -6.85 -24.36
CA GLU A 154 -15.02 -7.49 -24.49
C GLU A 154 -16.12 -6.66 -23.82
N LYS A 155 -17.39 -6.77 -24.31
CA LYS A 155 -18.54 -6.00 -23.87
C LYS A 155 -18.87 -6.21 -22.39
N PRO A 156 -19.21 -5.15 -21.62
CA PRO A 156 -19.40 -5.24 -20.18
C PRO A 156 -20.73 -5.92 -19.81
N ALA A 157 -20.66 -7.11 -19.25
CA ALA A 157 -21.76 -7.66 -18.45
C ALA A 157 -21.66 -7.07 -17.03
N THR A 158 -22.64 -6.29 -16.63
CA THR A 158 -22.71 -5.72 -15.27
C THR A 158 -23.17 -6.81 -14.30
N GLN A 159 -22.44 -7.01 -13.18
CA GLN A 159 -22.83 -7.94 -12.11
C GLN A 159 -22.81 -7.23 -10.75
N LYS A 160 -23.68 -7.68 -9.84
CA LYS A 160 -23.73 -7.17 -8.47
C LYS A 160 -23.03 -8.12 -7.51
N ALA A 161 -22.12 -7.59 -6.71
CA ALA A 161 -21.47 -8.32 -5.61
C ALA A 161 -21.06 -7.34 -4.51
N LEU A 162 -21.21 -7.70 -3.24
CA LEU A 162 -20.78 -6.92 -2.07
C LEU A 162 -21.33 -5.47 -2.03
N GLY A 163 -22.55 -5.23 -2.54
CA GLY A 163 -23.12 -3.89 -2.63
C GLY A 163 -22.49 -3.02 -3.75
N LEU A 164 -21.77 -3.64 -4.67
CA LEU A 164 -21.12 -2.99 -5.81
C LEU A 164 -21.76 -3.45 -7.12
N ASP A 165 -21.98 -2.51 -8.04
CA ASP A 165 -22.25 -2.80 -9.45
C ASP A 165 -20.91 -2.83 -10.18
N LEU A 166 -20.60 -3.97 -10.80
CA LEU A 166 -19.31 -4.27 -11.38
C LEU A 166 -19.40 -4.46 -12.88
N ALA A 167 -18.46 -3.93 -13.63
CA ALA A 167 -18.37 -4.12 -15.08
C ALA A 167 -16.91 -4.37 -15.52
N GLY A 168 -16.75 -5.09 -16.62
CA GLY A 168 -15.45 -5.23 -17.25
C GLY A 168 -14.95 -3.88 -17.78
N LEU A 169 -13.64 -3.64 -17.73
CA LEU A 169 -13.02 -2.40 -18.22
C LEU A 169 -13.13 -2.28 -19.75
N SER A 170 -14.12 -1.51 -20.23
CA SER A 170 -14.25 -1.11 -21.64
C SER A 170 -13.56 0.24 -21.90
N LYS A 171 -13.33 0.55 -23.19
CA LYS A 171 -12.79 1.85 -23.59
C LYS A 171 -13.69 3.02 -23.14
N ASP A 172 -15.01 2.84 -23.21
CA ASP A 172 -15.98 3.85 -22.78
C ASP A 172 -15.90 4.11 -21.28
N LEU A 173 -15.79 3.05 -20.45
CA LEU A 173 -15.65 3.18 -19.00
C LEU A 173 -14.30 3.77 -18.61
N ARG A 174 -13.21 3.42 -19.31
CA ARG A 174 -11.92 4.08 -19.13
C ARG A 174 -11.98 5.59 -19.39
N THR A 175 -12.59 5.98 -20.49
CA THR A 175 -12.77 7.39 -20.84
C THR A 175 -13.67 8.12 -19.83
N ARG A 176 -14.79 7.49 -19.46
CA ARG A 176 -15.76 8.05 -18.50
C ARG A 176 -15.16 8.32 -17.13
N TYR A 177 -14.38 7.38 -16.62
CA TYR A 177 -13.77 7.46 -15.29
C TYR A 177 -12.30 7.89 -15.31
N LYS A 178 -11.76 8.23 -16.49
CA LYS A 178 -10.36 8.67 -16.70
C LYS A 178 -9.33 7.66 -16.20
N ILE A 179 -9.62 6.37 -16.34
CA ILE A 179 -8.78 5.28 -15.86
C ILE A 179 -7.61 5.09 -16.82
N LYS A 180 -6.37 5.13 -16.28
CA LYS A 180 -5.14 4.89 -17.05
C LYS A 180 -5.14 3.50 -17.68
N ASP A 181 -4.53 3.38 -18.87
CA ASP A 181 -4.44 2.10 -19.61
C ASP A 181 -3.66 1.01 -18.87
N SER A 182 -2.76 1.39 -17.97
CA SER A 182 -2.00 0.47 -17.12
C SER A 182 -2.85 -0.25 -16.07
N VAL A 183 -4.01 0.30 -15.69
CA VAL A 183 -4.91 -0.29 -14.70
C VAL A 183 -5.69 -1.44 -15.33
N LYS A 184 -5.64 -2.63 -14.72
CA LYS A 184 -6.37 -3.84 -15.14
C LYS A 184 -7.29 -4.29 -14.03
N GLY A 185 -8.40 -4.96 -14.38
CA GLY A 185 -9.34 -5.48 -13.41
C GLY A 185 -10.79 -5.19 -13.77
N VAL A 186 -11.62 -5.03 -12.75
CA VAL A 186 -13.08 -4.85 -12.84
C VAL A 186 -13.47 -3.50 -12.28
N VAL A 187 -14.11 -2.65 -13.09
CA VAL A 187 -14.50 -1.30 -12.65
C VAL A 187 -15.79 -1.33 -11.82
N ILE A 188 -15.79 -0.57 -10.75
CA ILE A 188 -16.96 -0.28 -9.94
C ILE A 188 -17.76 0.82 -10.68
N THR A 189 -18.99 0.51 -11.08
CA THR A 189 -19.85 1.48 -11.78
C THR A 189 -20.84 2.17 -10.86
N ASN A 190 -21.16 1.52 -9.73
CA ASN A 190 -22.02 2.08 -8.69
C ASN A 190 -21.73 1.41 -7.33
N VAL A 191 -21.99 2.12 -6.24
CA VAL A 191 -21.86 1.64 -4.86
C VAL A 191 -23.18 1.88 -4.15
N ASP A 192 -23.73 0.84 -3.55
CA ASP A 192 -24.92 0.96 -2.71
C ASP A 192 -24.57 1.75 -1.44
N SER A 193 -25.23 2.86 -1.22
CA SER A 193 -24.99 3.76 -0.08
C SER A 193 -25.23 3.12 1.29
N SER A 194 -25.99 2.03 1.35
CA SER A 194 -26.23 1.27 2.58
C SER A 194 -25.26 0.10 2.79
N SER A 195 -24.31 -0.10 1.88
CA SER A 195 -23.37 -1.22 1.93
C SER A 195 -22.09 -0.89 2.73
N ASP A 196 -21.45 -1.93 3.24
CA ASP A 196 -20.11 -1.85 3.86
C ASP A 196 -19.09 -1.22 2.87
N ALA A 197 -19.26 -1.44 1.57
CA ALA A 197 -18.44 -0.83 0.53
C ALA A 197 -18.49 0.71 0.54
N ALA A 198 -19.66 1.29 0.82
CA ALA A 198 -19.81 2.74 0.96
C ALA A 198 -19.15 3.25 2.26
N GLU A 199 -19.30 2.53 3.37
CA GLU A 199 -18.63 2.86 4.64
C GLU A 199 -17.10 2.84 4.49
N LYS A 200 -16.56 1.90 3.72
CA LYS A 200 -15.13 1.80 3.38
C LYS A 200 -14.70 2.76 2.27
N ARG A 201 -15.57 3.69 1.88
CA ARG A 201 -15.31 4.76 0.89
C ARG A 201 -14.89 4.22 -0.48
N LEU A 202 -15.46 3.10 -0.90
CA LEU A 202 -15.38 2.69 -2.29
C LEU A 202 -16.26 3.59 -3.14
N SER A 203 -15.79 3.91 -4.34
CA SER A 203 -16.44 4.88 -5.24
C SER A 203 -16.52 4.34 -6.66
N ALA A 204 -17.52 4.81 -7.41
CA ALA A 204 -17.60 4.54 -8.85
C ALA A 204 -16.37 5.10 -9.57
N GLY A 205 -15.80 4.30 -10.48
CA GLY A 205 -14.56 4.61 -11.19
C GLY A 205 -13.31 3.95 -10.59
N GLU A 206 -13.38 3.41 -9.39
CA GLU A 206 -12.31 2.56 -8.87
C GLU A 206 -12.36 1.17 -9.52
N VAL A 207 -11.21 0.50 -9.55
CA VAL A 207 -11.04 -0.79 -10.24
C VAL A 207 -10.59 -1.86 -9.25
N ILE A 208 -11.35 -2.93 -9.13
CA ILE A 208 -10.95 -4.11 -8.37
C ILE A 208 -9.91 -4.87 -9.19
N VAL A 209 -8.70 -4.98 -8.68
CA VAL A 209 -7.56 -5.67 -9.29
C VAL A 209 -7.48 -7.12 -8.82
N GLU A 210 -7.71 -7.35 -7.51
CA GLU A 210 -7.64 -8.66 -6.88
C GLU A 210 -8.75 -8.84 -5.85
N VAL A 211 -9.18 -10.08 -5.68
CA VAL A 211 -10.08 -10.55 -4.62
C VAL A 211 -9.38 -11.66 -3.85
N ALA A 212 -9.15 -11.46 -2.54
CA ALA A 212 -8.42 -12.39 -1.69
C ALA A 212 -7.06 -12.81 -2.28
N GLN A 213 -6.27 -11.82 -2.75
CA GLN A 213 -4.95 -12.01 -3.37
C GLN A 213 -4.95 -12.85 -4.66
N GLU A 214 -6.09 -12.91 -5.35
CA GLU A 214 -6.18 -13.50 -6.68
C GLU A 214 -6.66 -12.43 -7.67
N ALA A 215 -5.93 -12.29 -8.78
CA ALA A 215 -6.24 -11.33 -9.82
C ALA A 215 -7.59 -11.64 -10.49
N VAL A 216 -8.38 -10.60 -10.75
CA VAL A 216 -9.67 -10.69 -11.42
C VAL A 216 -9.66 -9.87 -12.70
N THR A 217 -10.29 -10.40 -13.76
CA THR A 217 -10.31 -9.78 -15.08
C THR A 217 -11.71 -9.38 -15.52
N ASN A 218 -12.73 -9.99 -14.99
CA ASN A 218 -14.13 -9.72 -15.33
C ASN A 218 -15.03 -9.77 -14.07
N ALA A 219 -16.22 -9.20 -14.18
CA ALA A 219 -17.17 -9.11 -13.07
C ALA A 219 -17.68 -10.50 -12.59
N ALA A 220 -17.67 -11.50 -13.46
CA ALA A 220 -18.06 -12.86 -13.10
C ALA A 220 -17.02 -13.54 -12.20
N ASP A 221 -15.74 -13.28 -12.43
CA ASP A 221 -14.65 -13.78 -11.57
C ASP A 221 -14.81 -13.24 -10.14
N VAL A 222 -15.08 -11.93 -10.00
CA VAL A 222 -15.31 -11.31 -8.69
C VAL A 222 -16.48 -12.00 -7.98
N LYS A 223 -17.61 -12.15 -8.65
CA LYS A 223 -18.81 -12.78 -8.07
C LYS A 223 -18.53 -14.23 -7.65
N LYS A 224 -17.94 -15.02 -8.53
CA LYS A 224 -17.60 -16.43 -8.27
C LYS A 224 -16.66 -16.55 -7.06
N ARG A 225 -15.65 -15.68 -6.98
CA ARG A 225 -14.68 -15.69 -5.89
C ARG A 225 -15.33 -15.30 -4.55
N VAL A 226 -16.17 -14.27 -4.56
CA VAL A 226 -16.95 -13.86 -3.39
C VAL A 226 -17.86 -14.98 -2.90
N GLU A 227 -18.59 -15.64 -3.80
CA GLU A 227 -19.47 -16.76 -3.45
C GLU A 227 -18.70 -17.97 -2.89
N GLN A 228 -17.51 -18.24 -3.41
CA GLN A 228 -16.66 -19.31 -2.89
C GLN A 228 -16.19 -18.99 -1.48
N LEU A 229 -15.66 -17.78 -1.25
CA LEU A 229 -15.20 -17.34 0.08
C LEU A 229 -16.32 -17.30 1.11
N LYS A 230 -17.57 -16.98 0.69
CA LYS A 230 -18.77 -17.13 1.53
C LYS A 230 -18.99 -18.58 1.95
N LYS A 231 -18.93 -19.52 1.02
CA LYS A 231 -19.08 -20.95 1.31
C LYS A 231 -17.96 -21.47 2.23
N ASP A 232 -16.76 -20.95 2.10
CA ASP A 232 -15.61 -21.28 2.95
C ASP A 232 -15.71 -20.65 4.36
N GLY A 233 -16.80 -19.93 4.67
CA GLY A 233 -17.09 -19.36 5.99
C GLY A 233 -16.25 -18.12 6.32
N LYS A 234 -15.67 -17.46 5.32
CA LYS A 234 -14.97 -16.21 5.52
C LYS A 234 -15.94 -15.08 5.87
N LYS A 235 -15.66 -14.33 6.92
CA LYS A 235 -16.49 -13.20 7.38
C LYS A 235 -16.13 -11.89 6.69
N SER A 236 -14.90 -11.77 6.22
CA SER A 236 -14.40 -10.61 5.47
C SER A 236 -13.60 -11.05 4.24
N ILE A 237 -13.66 -10.24 3.19
CA ILE A 237 -12.94 -10.44 1.93
C ILE A 237 -12.05 -9.25 1.69
N LEU A 238 -10.77 -9.51 1.45
CA LEU A 238 -9.79 -8.50 1.10
C LEU A 238 -9.82 -8.22 -0.40
N LEU A 239 -10.05 -6.97 -0.78
CA LEU A 239 -9.99 -6.49 -2.15
C LEU A 239 -8.74 -5.63 -2.32
N LEU A 240 -8.01 -5.80 -3.42
CA LEU A 240 -7.03 -4.83 -3.91
C LEU A 240 -7.72 -3.93 -4.92
N VAL A 241 -7.79 -2.65 -4.62
CA VAL A 241 -8.51 -1.66 -5.43
C VAL A 241 -7.54 -0.61 -5.94
N SER A 242 -7.67 -0.23 -7.19
CA SER A 242 -6.92 0.85 -7.84
C SER A 242 -7.83 2.06 -8.06
N ASN A 243 -7.31 3.26 -7.80
CA ASN A 243 -7.96 4.47 -8.31
C ASN A 243 -7.68 4.66 -9.82
N ALA A 244 -8.23 5.71 -10.43
CA ALA A 244 -8.06 6.03 -11.85
C ALA A 244 -6.58 6.24 -12.24
N ASP A 245 -5.75 6.70 -11.31
CA ASP A 245 -4.32 6.98 -11.51
C ASP A 245 -3.42 5.74 -11.36
N GLY A 246 -3.96 4.62 -10.92
CA GLY A 246 -3.22 3.37 -10.71
C GLY A 246 -2.66 3.22 -9.29
N GLU A 247 -3.08 4.06 -8.34
CA GLU A 247 -2.70 3.89 -6.94
C GLU A 247 -3.54 2.78 -6.31
N LEU A 248 -2.85 1.85 -5.69
CA LEU A 248 -3.45 0.66 -5.09
C LEU A 248 -3.70 0.86 -3.59
N ARG A 249 -4.83 0.32 -3.11
CA ARG A 249 -5.13 0.19 -1.68
C ARG A 249 -5.87 -1.11 -1.40
N PHE A 250 -5.68 -1.66 -0.21
CA PHE A 250 -6.46 -2.80 0.25
C PHE A 250 -7.71 -2.33 1.02
N VAL A 251 -8.82 -3.00 0.76
CA VAL A 251 -10.09 -2.78 1.44
C VAL A 251 -10.65 -4.14 1.85
N ALA A 252 -10.92 -4.31 3.14
CA ALA A 252 -11.61 -5.49 3.64
C ALA A 252 -13.11 -5.20 3.71
N LEU A 253 -13.92 -6.01 3.04
CA LEU A 253 -15.38 -5.93 3.07
C LEU A 253 -15.97 -7.11 3.81
N SER A 254 -16.95 -6.83 4.68
CA SER A 254 -17.71 -7.84 5.38
C SER A 254 -18.57 -8.64 4.41
N VAL A 255 -18.66 -9.93 4.66
CA VAL A 255 -19.45 -10.84 3.85
C VAL A 255 -20.61 -11.33 4.70
N GLN A 256 -21.75 -10.70 4.54
CA GLN A 256 -23.02 -11.14 5.13
C GLN A 256 -23.71 -12.15 4.21
#